data_dc0e5ae99b01303329b52bdc72d63a24
#
_entry.id   dc0e5ae99b01303329b52bdc72d63a24
#
_cell.length_a   1.000
_cell.length_b   1.000
_cell.length_c   1.000
_cell.angle_alpha   90.00
_cell.angle_beta   90.00
_cell.angle_gamma   90.00
#
_symmetry.space_group_name_H-M   'P 1'
#
loop_
_entity.id
_entity.type
_entity.pdbx_description
1 polymer ?
#
loop_
_entity_poly.entity_id
_entity_poly.type
_entity_poly.pdbx_seq_one_letter_code
_entity_poly.pdbx_strand_id
1 'polypeptide(L)'
;MRNKIIAALALAVIAGCGPDDGAADFGKGEAAYAARDLQTAVQCFKAAAAKNPTNFTARVKLALANVDLGEIDAAREAVESAIAVDPASAEARLLEGNIAYLAKDYALAKAAFADVSSARQLPRELRSKAMVSQAVLELTATMVERARVSLWRAVRLDRRNAAAWYHLGYLSRDTFRFEDAALEQFQMASRLMTDPVRMKTVMQDIIPTIRESLRAKAAGKPGAAGRDPGAAAKLVSEGEGLAKKDPKKSAAKFAEAYAKDPLSYAAAWGFAKSRSGSAKSDREIARVLTAFQDAVDQRPNSQLTYRTAARFALERRRPIRAEKFLSQALAHDPEDKTTLALYVQTLRRLGKTAEARLFEAYLKEL
;
A
#
# COMPACT_ATOMS: atom_id res chain seq x y z
N MET A 1 53.09 -32.52 -70.09
CA MET A 1 52.83 -33.42 -68.94
C MET A 1 52.14 -32.65 -67.81
N ARG A 2 51.01 -33.17 -67.43
CA ARG A 2 50.23 -32.97 -66.24
C ARG A 2 49.72 -31.53 -65.87
N ASN A 3 48.49 -31.33 -66.29
CA ASN A 3 47.53 -30.41 -65.72
C ASN A 3 47.45 -30.56 -64.22
N LYS A 4 47.47 -29.44 -63.49
CA LYS A 4 46.90 -29.33 -62.18
C LYS A 4 45.80 -28.22 -62.19
N ILE A 5 44.62 -28.67 -62.39
CA ILE A 5 43.42 -27.88 -62.14
C ILE A 5 43.34 -27.70 -60.64
N ILE A 6 43.54 -26.49 -60.15
CA ILE A 6 43.22 -26.10 -58.80
C ILE A 6 41.77 -25.63 -58.84
N ALA A 7 40.85 -26.51 -58.42
CA ALA A 7 39.50 -26.16 -58.14
C ALA A 7 39.48 -25.30 -56.86
N ALA A 8 39.31 -24.00 -57.00
CA ALA A 8 38.98 -23.12 -55.91
C ALA A 8 37.53 -23.44 -55.45
N LEU A 9 37.44 -24.26 -54.46
CA LEU A 9 36.14 -24.34 -53.65
C LEU A 9 35.96 -23.00 -53.03
N ALA A 10 35.12 -22.16 -53.64
CA ALA A 10 34.50 -21.07 -52.99
C ALA A 10 33.50 -21.66 -51.91
N LEU A 11 33.96 -21.75 -50.69
CA LEU A 11 33.04 -21.93 -49.56
C LEU A 11 32.15 -20.67 -49.53
N ALA A 12 31.00 -20.74 -50.17
CA ALA A 12 29.92 -19.85 -49.89
C ALA A 12 29.53 -20.13 -48.43
N VAL A 13 29.96 -19.24 -47.54
CA VAL A 13 29.33 -19.10 -46.20
C VAL A 13 27.89 -18.72 -46.50
N ILE A 14 27.04 -19.73 -46.57
CA ILE A 14 25.61 -19.55 -46.44
C ILE A 14 25.46 -19.07 -44.99
N ALA A 15 25.56 -17.74 -44.80
CA ALA A 15 25.01 -17.11 -43.61
C ALA A 15 23.56 -17.61 -43.52
N GLY A 16 23.31 -18.44 -42.55
CA GLY A 16 22.02 -19.08 -42.38
C GLY A 16 20.91 -18.01 -42.30
N CYS A 17 20.22 -17.82 -43.44
CA CYS A 17 18.86 -17.35 -43.46
C CYS A 17 18.02 -18.51 -42.97
N GLY A 18 18.01 -18.71 -41.63
CA GLY A 18 16.88 -19.35 -41.00
C GLY A 18 15.62 -18.51 -41.30
N PRO A 19 14.45 -19.10 -41.30
CA PRO A 19 13.23 -18.33 -41.49
C PRO A 19 13.26 -17.13 -40.54
N ASP A 20 12.94 -15.92 -41.05
CA ASP A 20 12.89 -14.71 -40.25
C ASP A 20 11.83 -14.91 -39.13
N ASP A 21 12.32 -15.18 -37.92
CA ASP A 21 11.52 -15.49 -36.74
C ASP A 21 10.98 -14.23 -36.04
N GLY A 22 11.16 -13.04 -36.65
CA GLY A 22 10.73 -11.77 -36.12
C GLY A 22 11.58 -11.22 -34.96
N ALA A 23 12.72 -11.84 -34.65
CA ALA A 23 13.58 -11.37 -33.54
C ALA A 23 14.12 -9.95 -33.77
N ALA A 24 14.45 -9.61 -35.04
CA ALA A 24 14.90 -8.27 -35.39
C ALA A 24 13.79 -7.21 -35.20
N ASP A 25 12.55 -7.53 -35.58
CA ASP A 25 11.42 -6.63 -35.37
C ASP A 25 11.09 -6.51 -33.91
N PHE A 26 11.17 -7.59 -33.13
CA PHE A 26 11.00 -7.54 -31.67
C PHE A 26 12.02 -6.60 -31.02
N GLY A 27 13.32 -6.71 -31.40
CA GLY A 27 14.36 -5.82 -30.88
C GLY A 27 14.12 -4.34 -31.21
N LYS A 28 13.70 -4.07 -32.46
CA LYS A 28 13.28 -2.68 -32.85
C LYS A 28 12.08 -2.20 -32.04
N GLY A 29 11.11 -3.07 -31.80
CA GLY A 29 9.94 -2.77 -30.97
C GLY A 29 10.32 -2.41 -29.54
N GLU A 30 11.22 -3.16 -28.92
CA GLU A 30 11.74 -2.86 -27.57
C GLU A 30 12.45 -1.49 -27.52
N ALA A 31 13.29 -1.19 -28.53
CA ALA A 31 13.97 0.11 -28.62
C ALA A 31 12.99 1.26 -28.80
N ALA A 32 12.01 1.12 -29.68
CA ALA A 32 10.95 2.12 -29.89
C ALA A 32 10.10 2.32 -28.63
N TYR A 33 9.71 1.24 -27.95
CA TYR A 33 8.96 1.29 -26.71
C TYR A 33 9.73 2.01 -25.58
N ALA A 34 11.02 1.73 -25.46
CA ALA A 34 11.90 2.41 -24.50
C ALA A 34 12.06 3.92 -24.83
N ALA A 35 12.07 4.28 -26.12
CA ALA A 35 12.10 5.66 -26.60
C ALA A 35 10.73 6.38 -26.51
N ARG A 36 9.68 5.70 -26.05
CA ARG A 36 8.29 6.18 -26.04
C ARG A 36 7.69 6.44 -27.42
N ASP A 37 8.28 5.91 -28.48
CA ASP A 37 7.66 5.84 -29.81
C ASP A 37 6.74 4.63 -29.88
N LEU A 38 5.56 4.79 -29.26
CA LEU A 38 4.59 3.71 -29.07
C LEU A 38 4.00 3.21 -30.39
N GLN A 39 3.85 4.09 -31.39
CA GLN A 39 3.30 3.71 -32.69
C GLN A 39 4.25 2.79 -33.44
N THR A 40 5.55 3.15 -33.49
CA THR A 40 6.58 2.26 -34.07
C THR A 40 6.71 0.96 -33.28
N ALA A 41 6.62 1.02 -31.93
CA ALA A 41 6.68 -0.17 -31.09
C ALA A 41 5.54 -1.15 -31.42
N VAL A 42 4.30 -0.68 -31.56
CA VAL A 42 3.13 -1.50 -31.95
C VAL A 42 3.34 -2.16 -33.31
N GLN A 43 3.81 -1.39 -34.32
CA GLN A 43 4.07 -1.94 -35.65
C GLN A 43 5.14 -3.05 -35.61
N CYS A 44 6.22 -2.81 -34.89
CA CYS A 44 7.31 -3.78 -34.75
C CYS A 44 6.89 -5.04 -33.99
N PHE A 45 6.18 -4.91 -32.85
CA PHE A 45 5.70 -6.07 -32.12
C PHE A 45 4.64 -6.86 -32.91
N LYS A 46 3.79 -6.18 -33.67
CA LYS A 46 2.83 -6.82 -34.58
C LYS A 46 3.54 -7.61 -35.69
N ALA A 47 4.59 -7.04 -36.29
CA ALA A 47 5.40 -7.73 -37.29
C ALA A 47 6.11 -8.96 -36.70
N ALA A 48 6.70 -8.81 -35.50
CA ALA A 48 7.36 -9.92 -34.80
C ALA A 48 6.37 -11.06 -34.48
N ALA A 49 5.16 -10.74 -34.00
CA ALA A 49 4.11 -11.72 -33.70
C ALA A 49 3.57 -12.40 -34.98
N ALA A 50 3.55 -11.70 -36.12
CA ALA A 50 3.12 -12.26 -37.40
C ALA A 50 4.17 -13.24 -37.98
N LYS A 51 5.46 -12.91 -37.87
CA LYS A 51 6.55 -13.79 -38.34
C LYS A 51 6.73 -15.02 -37.45
N ASN A 52 6.48 -14.89 -36.15
CA ASN A 52 6.49 -16.01 -35.23
C ASN A 52 5.15 -16.11 -34.48
N PRO A 53 4.21 -16.91 -34.96
CA PRO A 53 2.90 -17.07 -34.33
C PRO A 53 2.93 -17.62 -32.91
N THR A 54 4.00 -18.24 -32.47
CA THR A 54 4.19 -18.78 -31.12
C THR A 54 4.97 -17.82 -30.20
N ASN A 55 5.34 -16.63 -30.69
CA ASN A 55 6.04 -15.64 -29.88
C ASN A 55 5.09 -14.98 -28.86
N PHE A 56 4.96 -15.62 -27.70
CA PHE A 56 4.19 -15.13 -26.58
C PHE A 56 4.62 -13.72 -26.15
N THR A 57 5.93 -13.49 -26.02
CA THR A 57 6.48 -12.22 -25.54
C THR A 57 6.13 -11.05 -26.45
N ALA A 58 6.22 -11.24 -27.77
CA ALA A 58 5.85 -10.19 -28.73
C ALA A 58 4.36 -9.80 -28.59
N ARG A 59 3.47 -10.78 -28.37
CA ARG A 59 2.03 -10.52 -28.15
C ARG A 59 1.74 -9.77 -26.86
N VAL A 60 2.41 -10.16 -25.77
CA VAL A 60 2.30 -9.44 -24.49
C VAL A 60 2.81 -8.00 -24.63
N LYS A 61 3.93 -7.79 -25.31
CA LYS A 61 4.48 -6.44 -25.56
C LYS A 61 3.59 -5.62 -26.48
N LEU A 62 2.98 -6.23 -27.48
CA LEU A 62 1.99 -5.60 -28.33
C LEU A 62 0.78 -5.13 -27.50
N ALA A 63 0.27 -5.98 -26.61
CA ALA A 63 -0.84 -5.61 -25.72
C ALA A 63 -0.46 -4.42 -24.83
N LEU A 64 0.73 -4.44 -24.21
CA LEU A 64 1.21 -3.34 -23.37
C LEU A 64 1.38 -2.02 -24.17
N ALA A 65 1.95 -2.09 -25.37
CA ALA A 65 2.12 -0.90 -26.22
C ALA A 65 0.78 -0.30 -26.64
N ASN A 66 -0.23 -1.13 -26.95
CA ASN A 66 -1.57 -0.68 -27.24
C ASN A 66 -2.27 -0.07 -25.99
N VAL A 67 -2.05 -0.63 -24.79
CA VAL A 67 -2.54 -0.01 -23.53
C VAL A 67 -1.95 1.40 -23.36
N ASP A 68 -0.64 1.55 -23.56
CA ASP A 68 0.04 2.83 -23.43
C ASP A 68 -0.40 3.87 -24.49
N LEU A 69 -0.85 3.41 -25.67
CA LEU A 69 -1.48 4.24 -26.71
C LEU A 69 -2.94 4.58 -26.39
N GLY A 70 -3.58 3.86 -25.48
CA GLY A 70 -5.02 3.98 -25.23
C GLY A 70 -5.91 3.17 -26.17
N GLU A 71 -5.32 2.32 -27.04
CA GLU A 71 -6.02 1.47 -27.99
C GLU A 71 -6.48 0.17 -27.30
N ILE A 72 -7.52 0.29 -26.47
CA ILE A 72 -7.94 -0.78 -25.54
C ILE A 72 -8.45 -2.02 -26.25
N ASP A 73 -9.18 -1.86 -27.37
CA ASP A 73 -9.69 -3.01 -28.14
C ASP A 73 -8.53 -3.78 -28.78
N ALA A 74 -7.57 -3.09 -29.39
CA ALA A 74 -6.36 -3.71 -29.95
C ALA A 74 -5.49 -4.39 -28.87
N ALA A 75 -5.44 -3.81 -27.66
CA ALA A 75 -4.76 -4.43 -26.53
C ALA A 75 -5.45 -5.73 -26.10
N ARG A 76 -6.79 -5.76 -26.10
CA ARG A 76 -7.58 -6.96 -25.80
C ARG A 76 -7.31 -8.08 -26.80
N GLU A 77 -7.38 -7.80 -28.10
CA GLU A 77 -7.05 -8.79 -29.13
C GLU A 77 -5.63 -9.35 -28.98
N ALA A 78 -4.66 -8.48 -28.68
CA ALA A 78 -3.28 -8.88 -28.50
C ALA A 78 -3.09 -9.78 -27.27
N VAL A 79 -3.73 -9.48 -26.12
CA VAL A 79 -3.61 -10.32 -24.92
C VAL A 79 -4.36 -11.63 -25.06
N GLU A 80 -5.52 -11.67 -25.72
CA GLU A 80 -6.24 -12.90 -26.04
C GLU A 80 -5.39 -13.80 -26.93
N SER A 81 -4.71 -13.21 -27.93
CA SER A 81 -3.76 -13.95 -28.78
C SER A 81 -2.54 -14.47 -28.00
N ALA A 82 -2.07 -13.77 -26.96
CA ALA A 82 -1.01 -14.25 -26.07
C ALA A 82 -1.50 -15.42 -25.22
N ILE A 83 -2.72 -15.33 -24.65
CA ILE A 83 -3.33 -16.40 -23.86
C ILE A 83 -3.58 -17.66 -24.72
N ALA A 84 -3.92 -17.49 -26.02
CA ALA A 84 -4.05 -18.62 -26.94
C ALA A 84 -2.72 -19.36 -27.15
N VAL A 85 -1.58 -18.67 -27.08
CA VAL A 85 -0.23 -19.29 -27.15
C VAL A 85 0.15 -19.98 -25.84
N ASP A 86 -0.10 -19.32 -24.71
CA ASP A 86 0.15 -19.89 -23.39
C ASP A 86 -1.05 -19.64 -22.45
N PRO A 87 -2.01 -20.57 -22.43
CA PRO A 87 -3.21 -20.47 -21.58
C PRO A 87 -2.90 -20.52 -20.08
N ALA A 88 -1.73 -21.03 -19.70
CA ALA A 88 -1.30 -21.14 -18.30
C ALA A 88 -0.59 -19.88 -17.78
N SER A 89 -0.30 -18.92 -18.66
CA SER A 89 0.41 -17.70 -18.29
C SER A 89 -0.42 -16.82 -17.36
N ALA A 90 0.00 -16.79 -16.11
CA ALA A 90 -0.60 -15.90 -15.12
C ALA A 90 -0.27 -14.40 -15.39
N GLU A 91 0.82 -14.11 -16.06
CA GLU A 91 1.18 -12.74 -16.49
C GLU A 91 0.20 -12.22 -17.55
N ALA A 92 -0.11 -13.05 -18.56
CA ALA A 92 -1.08 -12.70 -19.59
C ALA A 92 -2.49 -12.57 -18.96
N ARG A 93 -2.85 -13.45 -18.03
CA ARG A 93 -4.13 -13.37 -17.30
C ARG A 93 -4.24 -12.10 -16.46
N LEU A 94 -3.16 -11.68 -15.79
CA LEU A 94 -3.13 -10.42 -15.05
C LEU A 94 -3.26 -9.22 -16.00
N LEU A 95 -2.60 -9.26 -17.16
CA LEU A 95 -2.69 -8.21 -18.17
C LEU A 95 -4.10 -8.13 -18.78
N GLU A 96 -4.73 -9.27 -19.06
CA GLU A 96 -6.14 -9.34 -19.46
C GLU A 96 -7.06 -8.64 -18.45
N GLY A 97 -6.88 -8.93 -17.17
CA GLY A 97 -7.63 -8.26 -16.11
C GLY A 97 -7.41 -6.75 -16.07
N ASN A 98 -6.19 -6.28 -16.28
CA ASN A 98 -5.89 -4.84 -16.33
C ASN A 98 -6.53 -4.18 -17.57
N ILE A 99 -6.50 -4.83 -18.74
CA ILE A 99 -7.16 -4.34 -19.96
C ILE A 99 -8.67 -4.33 -19.79
N ALA A 100 -9.24 -5.39 -19.21
CA ALA A 100 -10.67 -5.46 -18.89
C ALA A 100 -11.11 -4.33 -17.94
N TYR A 101 -10.28 -4.01 -16.93
CA TYR A 101 -10.52 -2.87 -16.05
C TYR A 101 -10.58 -1.54 -16.83
N LEU A 102 -9.62 -1.30 -17.74
CA LEU A 102 -9.60 -0.10 -18.59
C LEU A 102 -10.81 -0.05 -19.55
N ALA A 103 -11.23 -1.19 -20.05
CA ALA A 103 -12.45 -1.35 -20.86
C ALA A 103 -13.75 -1.24 -20.04
N LYS A 104 -13.66 -1.07 -18.71
CA LYS A 104 -14.79 -1.08 -17.76
C LYS A 104 -15.53 -2.42 -17.68
N ASP A 105 -14.95 -3.50 -18.17
CA ASP A 105 -15.43 -4.86 -17.94
C ASP A 105 -14.95 -5.35 -16.57
N TYR A 106 -15.60 -4.84 -15.53
CA TYR A 106 -15.22 -5.12 -14.14
C TYR A 106 -15.49 -6.57 -13.74
N ALA A 107 -16.35 -7.28 -14.45
CA ALA A 107 -16.61 -8.70 -14.18
C ALA A 107 -15.43 -9.56 -14.60
N LEU A 108 -14.94 -9.38 -15.83
CA LEU A 108 -13.74 -10.06 -16.34
C LEU A 108 -12.48 -9.66 -15.53
N ALA A 109 -12.31 -8.36 -15.26
CA ALA A 109 -11.19 -7.88 -14.44
C ALA A 109 -11.15 -8.56 -13.08
N LYS A 110 -12.29 -8.64 -12.38
CA LYS A 110 -12.39 -9.29 -11.07
C LYS A 110 -12.05 -10.78 -11.14
N ALA A 111 -12.54 -11.49 -12.14
CA ALA A 111 -12.24 -12.91 -12.33
C ALA A 111 -10.75 -13.14 -12.55
N ALA A 112 -10.15 -12.41 -13.50
CA ALA A 112 -8.72 -12.53 -13.81
C ALA A 112 -7.81 -12.21 -12.63
N PHE A 113 -8.11 -11.15 -11.86
CA PHE A 113 -7.34 -10.82 -10.66
C PHE A 113 -7.48 -11.88 -9.56
N ALA A 114 -8.68 -12.42 -9.37
CA ALA A 114 -8.93 -13.48 -8.39
C ALA A 114 -8.18 -14.77 -8.74
N ASP A 115 -8.18 -15.17 -10.02
CA ASP A 115 -7.46 -16.35 -10.50
C ASP A 115 -5.97 -16.25 -10.18
N VAL A 116 -5.32 -15.12 -10.51
CA VAL A 116 -3.89 -14.94 -10.24
C VAL A 116 -3.59 -14.77 -8.75
N SER A 117 -4.38 -14.00 -8.02
CA SER A 117 -4.10 -13.70 -6.60
C SER A 117 -4.29 -14.91 -5.69
N SER A 118 -5.23 -15.82 -6.02
CA SER A 118 -5.54 -17.02 -5.23
C SER A 118 -4.63 -18.22 -5.52
N ALA A 119 -3.97 -18.26 -6.66
CA ALA A 119 -3.17 -19.37 -7.16
C ALA A 119 -1.85 -19.51 -6.37
N ARG A 120 -1.85 -20.34 -5.32
CA ARG A 120 -0.73 -20.47 -4.37
C ARG A 120 0.57 -20.96 -4.99
N GLN A 121 0.51 -21.68 -6.12
CA GLN A 121 1.66 -22.14 -6.90
C GLN A 121 2.40 -21.04 -7.64
N LEU A 122 1.77 -19.87 -7.86
CA LEU A 122 2.39 -18.75 -8.54
C LEU A 122 3.36 -17.98 -7.63
N PRO A 123 4.37 -17.30 -8.22
CA PRO A 123 5.28 -16.44 -7.50
C PRO A 123 4.54 -15.40 -6.63
N ARG A 124 5.08 -15.14 -5.43
CA ARG A 124 4.46 -14.19 -4.49
C ARG A 124 4.37 -12.78 -5.08
N GLU A 125 5.37 -12.38 -5.86
CA GLU A 125 5.43 -11.07 -6.53
C GLU A 125 4.28 -10.88 -7.52
N LEU A 126 3.98 -11.91 -8.31
CA LEU A 126 2.88 -11.86 -9.28
C LEU A 126 1.51 -11.81 -8.59
N ARG A 127 1.34 -12.63 -7.56
CA ARG A 127 0.14 -12.63 -6.72
C ARG A 127 -0.06 -11.28 -6.01
N SER A 128 1.04 -10.68 -5.54
CA SER A 128 1.02 -9.34 -4.94
C SER A 128 0.57 -8.28 -5.94
N LYS A 129 1.06 -8.32 -7.19
CA LYS A 129 0.61 -7.42 -8.26
C LYS A 129 -0.89 -7.58 -8.54
N ALA A 130 -1.38 -8.81 -8.63
CA ALA A 130 -2.81 -9.09 -8.83
C ALA A 130 -3.67 -8.54 -7.67
N MET A 131 -3.20 -8.65 -6.43
CA MET A 131 -3.90 -8.08 -5.28
C MET A 131 -3.94 -6.55 -5.29
N VAL A 132 -2.91 -5.88 -5.83
CA VAL A 132 -2.95 -4.42 -6.04
C VAL A 132 -4.00 -4.07 -7.10
N SER A 133 -4.02 -4.76 -8.25
CA SER A 133 -5.03 -4.54 -9.28
C SER A 133 -6.45 -4.80 -8.76
N GLN A 134 -6.65 -5.85 -7.96
CA GLN A 134 -7.91 -6.12 -7.27
C GLN A 134 -8.29 -4.98 -6.32
N ALA A 135 -7.35 -4.44 -5.55
CA ALA A 135 -7.62 -3.32 -4.65
C ALA A 135 -8.02 -2.05 -5.41
N VAL A 136 -7.41 -1.77 -6.55
CA VAL A 136 -7.80 -0.64 -7.42
C VAL A 136 -9.24 -0.82 -7.92
N LEU A 137 -9.60 -2.03 -8.33
CA LEU A 137 -10.98 -2.35 -8.72
C LEU A 137 -11.96 -2.17 -7.55
N GLU A 138 -11.59 -2.62 -6.34
CA GLU A 138 -12.40 -2.47 -5.14
C GLU A 138 -12.59 -1.00 -4.74
N LEU A 139 -11.57 -0.14 -4.95
CA LEU A 139 -11.68 1.31 -4.75
C LEU A 139 -12.63 1.96 -5.75
N THR A 140 -12.60 1.55 -7.00
CA THR A 140 -13.54 2.02 -8.03
C THR A 140 -14.99 1.69 -7.65
N ALA A 141 -15.20 0.54 -7.00
CA ALA A 141 -16.50 0.12 -6.46
C ALA A 141 -16.80 0.68 -5.06
N THR A 142 -16.02 1.65 -4.57
CA THR A 142 -16.13 2.25 -3.23
C THR A 142 -16.01 1.26 -2.05
N MET A 143 -15.46 0.08 -2.30
CA MET A 143 -15.27 -0.98 -1.29
C MET A 143 -13.96 -0.77 -0.50
N VAL A 144 -13.84 0.37 0.18
CA VAL A 144 -12.60 0.86 0.79
C VAL A 144 -11.93 -0.15 1.73
N GLU A 145 -12.70 -0.80 2.60
CA GLU A 145 -12.14 -1.75 3.57
C GLU A 145 -11.65 -3.04 2.89
N ARG A 146 -12.29 -3.48 1.80
CA ARG A 146 -11.79 -4.59 0.99
C ARG A 146 -10.48 -4.24 0.32
N ALA A 147 -10.41 -3.06 -0.32
CA ALA A 147 -9.20 -2.58 -0.94
C ALA A 147 -8.04 -2.48 0.06
N ARG A 148 -8.31 -2.00 1.29
CA ARG A 148 -7.32 -1.94 2.36
C ARG A 148 -6.77 -3.34 2.69
N VAL A 149 -7.63 -4.32 2.87
CA VAL A 149 -7.21 -5.71 3.15
C VAL A 149 -6.47 -6.33 1.97
N SER A 150 -6.91 -6.08 0.73
CA SER A 150 -6.22 -6.56 -0.48
C SER A 150 -4.81 -5.96 -0.58
N LEU A 151 -4.62 -4.67 -0.27
CA LEU A 151 -3.30 -4.03 -0.22
C LEU A 151 -2.42 -4.57 0.92
N TRP A 152 -2.97 -4.83 2.10
CA TRP A 152 -2.23 -5.48 3.19
C TRP A 152 -1.75 -6.87 2.80
N ARG A 153 -2.59 -7.67 2.15
CA ARG A 153 -2.20 -8.97 1.58
C ARG A 153 -1.09 -8.82 0.53
N ALA A 154 -1.19 -7.80 -0.33
CA ALA A 154 -0.17 -7.52 -1.33
C ALA A 154 1.19 -7.23 -0.69
N VAL A 155 1.25 -6.36 0.31
CA VAL A 155 2.48 -6.04 1.06
C VAL A 155 3.01 -7.25 1.81
N ARG A 156 2.14 -8.08 2.40
CA ARG A 156 2.54 -9.31 3.09
C ARG A 156 3.14 -10.34 2.14
N LEU A 157 2.62 -10.45 0.92
CA LEU A 157 3.18 -11.33 -0.11
C LEU A 157 4.51 -10.82 -0.65
N ASP A 158 4.59 -9.52 -0.91
CA ASP A 158 5.80 -8.87 -1.42
C ASP A 158 5.96 -7.48 -0.83
N ARG A 159 6.83 -7.37 0.18
CA ARG A 159 7.16 -6.08 0.83
C ARG A 159 7.88 -5.10 -0.10
N ARG A 160 8.39 -5.57 -1.24
CA ARG A 160 9.04 -4.75 -2.27
C ARG A 160 8.07 -4.22 -3.32
N ASN A 161 6.79 -4.54 -3.23
CA ASN A 161 5.78 -4.01 -4.14
C ASN A 161 5.53 -2.52 -3.86
N ALA A 162 6.23 -1.65 -4.60
CA ALA A 162 6.09 -0.20 -4.50
C ALA A 162 4.66 0.30 -4.73
N ALA A 163 3.92 -0.34 -5.65
CA ALA A 163 2.55 0.04 -5.97
C ALA A 163 1.61 -0.23 -4.78
N ALA A 164 1.80 -1.32 -4.04
CA ALA A 164 1.02 -1.62 -2.85
C ALA A 164 1.19 -0.54 -1.78
N TRP A 165 2.44 -0.14 -1.49
CA TRP A 165 2.76 0.94 -0.55
C TRP A 165 2.21 2.30 -1.01
N TYR A 166 2.29 2.59 -2.31
CA TYR A 166 1.77 3.81 -2.90
C TYR A 166 0.25 3.94 -2.71
N HIS A 167 -0.49 2.89 -3.04
CA HIS A 167 -1.95 2.88 -2.87
C HIS A 167 -2.36 2.90 -1.39
N LEU A 168 -1.62 2.23 -0.50
CA LEU A 168 -1.84 2.37 0.95
C LEU A 168 -1.63 3.80 1.42
N GLY A 169 -0.58 4.49 0.93
CA GLY A 169 -0.32 5.88 1.24
C GLY A 169 -1.49 6.80 0.89
N TYR A 170 -2.04 6.67 -0.31
CA TYR A 170 -3.24 7.41 -0.72
C TYR A 170 -4.46 7.07 0.14
N LEU A 171 -4.68 5.79 0.39
CA LEU A 171 -5.82 5.35 1.20
C LEU A 171 -5.74 5.90 2.62
N SER A 172 -4.56 5.85 3.23
CA SER A 172 -4.32 6.40 4.57
C SER A 172 -4.50 7.91 4.60
N ARG A 173 -3.95 8.65 3.60
CA ARG A 173 -4.04 10.11 3.54
C ARG A 173 -5.46 10.61 3.24
N ASP A 174 -6.04 10.11 2.14
CA ASP A 174 -7.23 10.74 1.55
C ASP A 174 -8.52 10.22 2.16
N THR A 175 -8.56 8.93 2.51
CA THR A 175 -9.77 8.29 3.04
C THR A 175 -9.81 8.28 4.56
N PHE A 176 -8.73 7.78 5.19
CA PHE A 176 -8.70 7.61 6.64
C PHE A 176 -8.17 8.83 7.40
N ARG A 177 -7.48 9.76 6.72
CA ARG A 177 -6.83 10.92 7.33
C ARG A 177 -5.78 10.55 8.38
N PHE A 178 -5.05 9.47 8.14
CA PHE A 178 -3.92 8.99 8.93
C PHE A 178 -2.62 9.46 8.27
N GLU A 179 -2.29 10.74 8.45
CA GLU A 179 -1.15 11.40 7.78
C GLU A 179 0.20 10.80 8.17
N ASP A 180 0.34 10.37 9.42
CA ASP A 180 1.51 9.69 9.95
C ASP A 180 1.77 8.35 9.24
N ALA A 181 0.75 7.49 9.15
CA ALA A 181 0.85 6.24 8.40
C ALA A 181 1.06 6.48 6.89
N ALA A 182 0.38 7.46 6.31
CA ALA A 182 0.56 7.83 4.92
C ALA A 182 2.00 8.25 4.62
N LEU A 183 2.62 9.04 5.51
CA LEU A 183 4.01 9.45 5.37
C LEU A 183 4.96 8.26 5.30
N GLU A 184 4.81 7.28 6.21
CA GLU A 184 5.62 6.06 6.22
C GLU A 184 5.42 5.23 4.94
N GLN A 185 4.17 5.06 4.52
CA GLN A 185 3.81 4.29 3.33
C GLN A 185 4.35 4.93 2.04
N PHE A 186 4.26 6.25 1.88
CA PHE A 186 4.86 6.95 0.74
C PHE A 186 6.38 6.93 0.77
N GLN A 187 7.00 7.00 1.95
CA GLN A 187 8.46 6.83 2.08
C GLN A 187 8.90 5.42 1.66
N MET A 188 8.14 4.39 2.03
CA MET A 188 8.43 3.03 1.55
C MET A 188 8.24 2.91 0.04
N ALA A 189 7.14 3.44 -0.50
CA ALA A 189 6.89 3.45 -1.93
C ALA A 189 8.03 4.13 -2.70
N SER A 190 8.46 5.34 -2.29
CA SER A 190 9.49 6.10 -2.98
C SER A 190 10.87 5.42 -3.02
N ARG A 191 11.20 4.63 -1.98
CA ARG A 191 12.45 3.83 -1.94
C ARG A 191 12.43 2.63 -2.90
N LEU A 192 11.26 2.16 -3.28
CA LEU A 192 11.04 0.95 -4.06
C LEU A 192 10.65 1.25 -5.51
N MET A 193 10.23 2.48 -5.80
CA MET A 193 9.81 2.90 -7.13
C MET A 193 10.99 2.96 -8.09
N THR A 194 10.78 2.42 -9.29
CA THR A 194 11.69 2.55 -10.44
C THR A 194 11.24 3.60 -11.44
N ASP A 195 9.97 4.01 -11.40
CA ASP A 195 9.42 5.08 -12.24
C ASP A 195 9.87 6.45 -11.70
N PRO A 196 10.74 7.19 -12.45
CA PRO A 196 11.32 8.44 -11.97
C PRO A 196 10.28 9.57 -11.85
N VAL A 197 9.24 9.55 -12.68
CA VAL A 197 8.19 10.58 -12.65
C VAL A 197 7.33 10.45 -11.39
N ARG A 198 6.84 9.25 -11.13
CA ARG A 198 6.07 8.99 -9.90
C ARG A 198 6.90 9.17 -8.64
N MET A 199 8.16 8.71 -8.66
CA MET A 199 9.07 8.90 -7.54
C MET A 199 9.29 10.39 -7.26
N LYS A 200 9.50 11.22 -8.29
CA LYS A 200 9.64 12.68 -8.16
C LYS A 200 8.39 13.29 -7.51
N THR A 201 7.19 12.96 -8.00
CA THR A 201 5.93 13.46 -7.43
C THR A 201 5.79 13.09 -5.96
N VAL A 202 6.08 11.83 -5.59
CA VAL A 202 6.00 11.40 -4.18
C VAL A 202 7.00 12.15 -3.30
N MET A 203 8.26 12.30 -3.75
CA MET A 203 9.32 12.91 -2.96
C MET A 203 9.24 14.43 -2.87
N GLN A 204 8.84 15.10 -3.95
CA GLN A 204 8.88 16.57 -4.03
C GLN A 204 7.55 17.23 -3.67
N ASP A 205 6.42 16.56 -3.89
CA ASP A 205 5.10 17.14 -3.67
C ASP A 205 4.37 16.49 -2.48
N ILE A 206 4.21 15.16 -2.49
CA ILE A 206 3.35 14.48 -1.52
C ILE A 206 3.98 14.45 -0.13
N ILE A 207 5.20 13.95 0.01
CA ILE A 207 5.89 13.82 1.31
C ILE A 207 6.09 15.18 2.00
N PRO A 208 6.55 16.24 1.32
CA PRO A 208 6.68 17.57 1.95
C PRO A 208 5.35 18.13 2.43
N THR A 209 4.28 18.01 1.62
CA THR A 209 2.93 18.46 1.99
C THR A 209 2.43 17.77 3.26
N ILE A 210 2.59 16.44 3.36
CA ILE A 210 2.19 15.70 4.56
C ILE A 210 3.01 16.14 5.78
N ARG A 211 4.32 16.33 5.62
CA ARG A 211 5.19 16.80 6.72
C ARG A 211 4.80 18.19 7.21
N GLU A 212 4.45 19.09 6.29
CA GLU A 212 3.97 20.42 6.63
C GLU A 212 2.64 20.37 7.40
N SER A 213 1.69 19.56 6.93
CA SER A 213 0.41 19.33 7.62
C SER A 213 0.62 18.81 9.04
N LEU A 214 1.49 17.81 9.23
CA LEU A 214 1.81 17.26 10.55
C LEU A 214 2.46 18.30 11.46
N ARG A 215 3.36 19.15 10.93
CA ARG A 215 3.98 20.26 11.68
C ARG A 215 2.95 21.30 12.09
N ALA A 216 2.08 21.72 11.16
CA ALA A 216 1.01 22.66 11.43
C ALA A 216 0.04 22.14 12.50
N LYS A 217 -0.33 20.87 12.41
CA LYS A 217 -1.17 20.17 13.41
C LYS A 217 -0.51 20.16 14.79
N ALA A 218 0.79 19.90 14.88
CA ALA A 218 1.52 19.94 16.13
C ALA A 218 1.60 21.36 16.70
N ALA A 219 1.92 22.35 15.86
CA ALA A 219 2.00 23.77 16.27
C ALA A 219 0.66 24.34 16.71
N GLY A 220 -0.44 23.88 16.12
CA GLY A 220 -1.81 24.31 16.47
C GLY A 220 -2.38 23.68 17.74
N LYS A 221 -1.67 22.75 18.40
CA LYS A 221 -2.15 22.17 19.65
C LYS A 221 -2.18 23.21 20.78
N PRO A 222 -3.23 23.25 21.61
CA PRO A 222 -3.29 24.14 22.75
C PRO A 222 -2.06 23.97 23.68
N GLY A 223 -1.37 25.07 23.99
CA GLY A 223 -0.18 25.07 24.82
C GLY A 223 1.13 24.72 24.10
N ALA A 224 1.11 24.42 22.79
CA ALA A 224 2.34 24.10 22.04
C ALA A 224 3.31 25.28 21.95
N ALA A 225 2.84 26.51 21.82
CA ALA A 225 3.66 27.69 21.69
C ALA A 225 4.39 28.08 22.99
N GLY A 226 3.80 27.79 24.14
CA GLY A 226 4.38 28.12 25.46
C GLY A 226 4.89 26.90 26.23
N ARG A 227 5.24 25.81 25.54
CA ARG A 227 5.67 24.57 26.17
C ARG A 227 6.99 24.69 26.89
N ASP A 228 7.11 23.99 28.00
CA ASP A 228 8.34 23.82 28.80
C ASP A 228 8.66 22.33 28.92
N PRO A 229 9.41 21.73 27.95
CA PRO A 229 9.76 20.33 27.98
C PRO A 229 10.60 19.93 29.20
N GLY A 230 11.43 20.83 29.71
CA GLY A 230 12.26 20.57 30.88
C GLY A 230 11.44 20.41 32.14
N ALA A 231 10.55 21.36 32.41
CA ALA A 231 9.63 21.25 33.55
C ALA A 231 8.67 20.04 33.39
N ALA A 232 8.19 19.76 32.17
CA ALA A 232 7.35 18.61 31.94
C ALA A 232 8.09 17.28 32.22
N ALA A 233 9.33 17.12 31.78
CA ALA A 233 10.12 15.92 32.02
C ALA A 233 10.35 15.68 33.53
N LYS A 234 10.67 16.73 34.30
CA LYS A 234 10.80 16.66 35.76
C LYS A 234 9.49 16.19 36.42
N LEU A 235 8.38 16.78 36.04
CA LEU A 235 7.06 16.43 36.58
C LEU A 235 6.64 14.99 36.19
N VAL A 236 7.01 14.52 35.01
CA VAL A 236 6.80 13.11 34.60
C VAL A 236 7.56 12.18 35.53
N SER A 237 8.86 12.43 35.78
CA SER A 237 9.70 11.62 36.68
C SER A 237 9.11 11.61 38.12
N GLU A 238 8.69 12.76 38.64
CA GLU A 238 8.02 12.85 39.93
C GLU A 238 6.71 12.02 39.96
N GLY A 239 5.91 12.10 38.90
CA GLY A 239 4.67 11.34 38.75
C GLY A 239 4.91 9.83 38.72
N GLU A 240 5.91 9.37 38.00
CA GLU A 240 6.32 7.95 37.94
C GLU A 240 6.75 7.43 39.30
N GLY A 241 7.56 8.20 40.04
CA GLY A 241 8.01 7.87 41.40
C GLY A 241 6.88 7.75 42.41
N LEU A 242 5.77 8.47 42.19
CA LEU A 242 4.57 8.47 43.03
C LEU A 242 3.53 7.43 42.61
N ALA A 243 3.63 6.84 41.45
CA ALA A 243 2.55 6.04 40.84
C ALA A 243 2.05 4.89 41.72
N LYS A 244 2.92 4.23 42.47
CA LYS A 244 2.58 3.15 43.40
C LYS A 244 2.29 3.66 44.82
N LYS A 245 2.94 4.77 45.27
CA LYS A 245 2.87 5.28 46.65
C LYS A 245 1.67 6.20 46.87
N ASP A 246 1.41 7.10 45.96
CA ASP A 246 0.32 8.05 45.99
C ASP A 246 -0.24 8.28 44.57
N PRO A 247 -1.15 7.41 44.11
CA PRO A 247 -1.74 7.54 42.76
C PRO A 247 -2.46 8.87 42.50
N LYS A 248 -2.99 9.51 43.52
CA LYS A 248 -3.66 10.83 43.39
C LYS A 248 -2.67 11.94 43.10
N LYS A 249 -1.55 11.97 43.86
CA LYS A 249 -0.47 12.94 43.62
C LYS A 249 0.23 12.65 42.30
N SER A 250 0.47 11.38 41.94
CA SER A 250 0.99 10.99 40.66
C SER A 250 0.13 11.54 39.51
N ALA A 251 -1.19 11.36 39.57
CA ALA A 251 -2.12 11.88 38.57
C ALA A 251 -2.14 13.42 38.48
N ALA A 252 -1.90 14.12 39.60
CA ALA A 252 -1.73 15.57 39.59
C ALA A 252 -0.45 15.99 38.88
N LYS A 253 0.69 15.29 39.15
CA LYS A 253 1.97 15.58 38.51
C LYS A 253 1.92 15.34 36.99
N PHE A 254 1.31 14.26 36.52
CA PHE A 254 1.09 14.04 35.10
C PHE A 254 0.16 15.09 34.47
N ALA A 255 -0.84 15.59 35.20
CA ALA A 255 -1.70 16.66 34.69
C ALA A 255 -0.95 17.99 34.54
N GLU A 256 -0.07 18.33 35.48
CA GLU A 256 0.83 19.48 35.38
C GLU A 256 1.83 19.31 34.23
N ALA A 257 2.45 18.13 34.12
CA ALA A 257 3.38 17.81 33.03
C ALA A 257 2.75 17.97 31.65
N TYR A 258 1.53 17.43 31.48
CA TYR A 258 0.80 17.53 30.21
C TYR A 258 0.36 18.96 29.89
N ALA A 259 0.06 19.77 30.91
CA ALA A 259 -0.20 21.19 30.71
C ALA A 259 1.06 21.98 30.32
N LYS A 260 2.24 21.60 30.82
CA LYS A 260 3.53 22.20 30.48
C LYS A 260 4.04 21.82 29.08
N ASP A 261 3.81 20.58 28.66
CA ASP A 261 4.18 20.14 27.30
C ASP A 261 3.19 19.12 26.75
N PRO A 262 2.18 19.57 25.98
CA PRO A 262 1.19 18.69 25.36
C PRO A 262 1.77 17.85 24.20
N LEU A 263 3.00 18.16 23.73
CA LEU A 263 3.71 17.39 22.72
C LEU A 263 4.66 16.32 23.32
N SER A 264 4.71 16.22 24.65
CA SER A 264 5.46 15.15 25.31
C SER A 264 4.62 13.88 25.37
N TYR A 265 5.12 12.80 24.70
CA TYR A 265 4.51 11.48 24.81
C TYR A 265 4.32 11.04 26.24
N ALA A 266 5.37 11.16 27.07
CA ALA A 266 5.37 10.68 28.44
C ALA A 266 4.33 11.43 29.31
N ALA A 267 4.20 12.74 29.11
CA ALA A 267 3.23 13.56 29.82
C ALA A 267 1.79 13.22 29.39
N ALA A 268 1.53 13.14 28.07
CA ALA A 268 0.21 12.80 27.54
C ALA A 268 -0.22 11.38 27.95
N TRP A 269 0.68 10.40 27.79
CA TRP A 269 0.45 9.01 28.19
C TRP A 269 0.21 8.86 29.69
N GLY A 270 1.08 9.48 30.51
CA GLY A 270 0.98 9.45 31.97
C GLY A 270 -0.32 10.06 32.46
N PHE A 271 -0.72 11.21 31.89
CA PHE A 271 -2.02 11.83 32.19
C PHE A 271 -3.18 10.91 31.80
N ALA A 272 -3.20 10.43 30.57
CA ALA A 272 -4.30 9.59 30.07
C ALA A 272 -4.44 8.32 30.92
N LYS A 273 -3.34 7.62 31.19
CA LYS A 273 -3.33 6.38 31.96
C LYS A 273 -3.75 6.59 33.42
N SER A 274 -3.22 7.63 34.08
CA SER A 274 -3.52 7.90 35.50
C SER A 274 -4.99 8.35 35.71
N ARG A 275 -5.60 8.99 34.71
CA ARG A 275 -6.98 9.46 34.76
C ARG A 275 -8.02 8.50 34.21
N SER A 276 -7.62 7.47 33.47
CA SER A 276 -8.54 6.54 32.81
C SER A 276 -9.52 5.86 33.77
N GLY A 277 -9.08 5.46 34.97
CA GLY A 277 -9.92 4.82 35.98
C GLY A 277 -10.93 5.76 36.62
N SER A 278 -10.60 7.04 36.81
CA SER A 278 -11.39 8.03 37.51
C SER A 278 -12.32 8.90 36.67
N ALA A 279 -12.08 8.97 35.34
CA ALA A 279 -12.87 9.78 34.43
C ALA A 279 -14.32 9.24 34.31
N LYS A 280 -15.32 10.01 34.79
CA LYS A 280 -16.74 9.61 34.80
C LYS A 280 -17.60 10.52 33.94
N SER A 281 -17.34 11.83 33.97
CA SER A 281 -18.07 12.81 33.15
C SER A 281 -17.62 12.80 31.69
N ASP A 282 -18.51 13.19 30.78
CA ASP A 282 -18.20 13.30 29.36
C ASP A 282 -16.99 14.22 29.08
N ARG A 283 -16.87 15.31 29.86
CA ARG A 283 -15.74 16.25 29.76
C ARG A 283 -14.41 15.59 30.15
N GLU A 284 -14.41 14.81 31.24
CA GLU A 284 -13.20 14.07 31.66
C GLU A 284 -12.84 12.99 30.70
N ILE A 285 -13.82 12.22 30.22
CA ILE A 285 -13.63 11.19 29.19
C ILE A 285 -13.04 11.80 27.91
N ALA A 286 -13.60 12.91 27.44
CA ALA A 286 -13.08 13.61 26.26
C ALA A 286 -11.62 14.06 26.45
N ARG A 287 -11.29 14.63 27.63
CA ARG A 287 -9.93 15.07 27.95
C ARG A 287 -8.93 13.91 27.97
N VAL A 288 -9.30 12.76 28.53
CA VAL A 288 -8.47 11.55 28.53
C VAL A 288 -8.29 11.02 27.10
N LEU A 289 -9.35 10.99 26.28
CA LEU A 289 -9.27 10.57 24.89
C LEU A 289 -8.37 11.51 24.04
N THR A 290 -8.41 12.82 24.31
CA THR A 290 -7.51 13.79 23.67
C THR A 290 -6.06 13.50 24.05
N ALA A 291 -5.78 13.27 25.33
CA ALA A 291 -4.43 12.95 25.76
C ALA A 291 -3.91 11.60 25.17
N PHE A 292 -4.78 10.60 25.02
CA PHE A 292 -4.42 9.39 24.27
C PHE A 292 -4.11 9.69 22.81
N GLN A 293 -4.91 10.56 22.15
CA GLN A 293 -4.63 10.97 20.78
C GLN A 293 -3.29 11.72 20.69
N ASP A 294 -3.01 12.61 21.63
CA ASP A 294 -1.73 13.32 21.67
C ASP A 294 -0.55 12.34 21.87
N ALA A 295 -0.73 11.34 22.71
CA ALA A 295 0.29 10.30 22.90
C ALA A 295 0.55 9.49 21.61
N VAL A 296 -0.49 9.05 20.90
CA VAL A 296 -0.30 8.31 19.63
C VAL A 296 0.29 9.19 18.54
N ASP A 297 -0.07 10.48 18.49
CA ASP A 297 0.52 11.44 17.53
C ASP A 297 2.05 11.60 17.74
N GLN A 298 2.53 11.44 18.99
CA GLN A 298 3.98 11.50 19.29
C GLN A 298 4.71 10.16 19.11
N ARG A 299 3.99 9.05 19.21
CA ARG A 299 4.53 7.69 18.98
C ARG A 299 3.55 6.86 18.16
N PRO A 300 3.44 7.12 16.86
CA PRO A 300 2.44 6.50 16.00
C PRO A 300 2.64 4.97 15.84
N ASN A 301 3.84 4.46 16.10
CA ASN A 301 4.13 3.02 16.03
C ASN A 301 3.85 2.26 17.35
N SER A 302 3.31 2.94 18.38
CA SER A 302 3.03 2.31 19.67
C SER A 302 1.69 1.58 19.69
N GLN A 303 1.66 0.32 19.28
CA GLN A 303 0.46 -0.53 19.33
C GLN A 303 -0.16 -0.59 20.74
N LEU A 304 0.68 -0.59 21.78
CA LEU A 304 0.19 -0.58 23.17
C LEU A 304 -0.63 0.67 23.48
N THR A 305 -0.20 1.84 23.01
CA THR A 305 -0.90 3.11 23.26
C THR A 305 -2.28 3.10 22.60
N TYR A 306 -2.34 2.67 21.34
CA TYR A 306 -3.60 2.54 20.61
C TYR A 306 -4.58 1.57 21.27
N ARG A 307 -4.10 0.37 21.63
CA ARG A 307 -4.96 -0.62 22.30
C ARG A 307 -5.47 -0.13 23.65
N THR A 308 -4.65 0.57 24.41
CA THR A 308 -5.06 1.12 25.70
C THR A 308 -6.11 2.22 25.52
N ALA A 309 -5.91 3.12 24.57
CA ALA A 309 -6.87 4.15 24.20
C ALA A 309 -8.21 3.56 23.72
N ALA A 310 -8.15 2.53 22.89
CA ALA A 310 -9.32 1.84 22.37
C ALA A 310 -10.11 1.12 23.47
N ARG A 311 -9.43 0.40 24.38
CA ARG A 311 -10.06 -0.26 25.52
C ARG A 311 -10.75 0.75 26.42
N PHE A 312 -10.07 1.86 26.77
CA PHE A 312 -10.68 2.94 27.52
C PHE A 312 -11.94 3.48 26.81
N ALA A 313 -11.86 3.73 25.51
CA ALA A 313 -13.02 4.20 24.73
C ALA A 313 -14.19 3.20 24.77
N LEU A 314 -13.93 1.89 24.66
CA LEU A 314 -14.94 0.83 24.74
C LEU A 314 -15.58 0.74 26.14
N GLU A 315 -14.79 0.85 27.20
CA GLU A 315 -15.27 0.87 28.58
C GLU A 315 -16.18 2.08 28.87
N ARG A 316 -15.87 3.20 28.24
CA ARG A 316 -16.65 4.44 28.33
C ARG A 316 -17.78 4.54 27.28
N ARG A 317 -18.15 3.43 26.64
CA ARG A 317 -19.23 3.35 25.62
C ARG A 317 -19.03 4.32 24.45
N ARG A 318 -17.76 4.47 23.98
CA ARG A 318 -17.37 5.30 22.83
C ARG A 318 -16.77 4.42 21.70
N PRO A 319 -17.52 3.46 21.13
CA PRO A 319 -16.97 2.49 20.20
C PRO A 319 -16.45 3.14 18.90
N ILE A 320 -17.02 4.25 18.44
CA ILE A 320 -16.52 5.00 17.26
C ILE A 320 -15.10 5.54 17.52
N ARG A 321 -14.80 5.99 18.73
CA ARG A 321 -13.44 6.43 19.09
C ARG A 321 -12.48 5.25 19.15
N ALA A 322 -12.92 4.10 19.67
CA ALA A 322 -12.13 2.89 19.68
C ALA A 322 -11.81 2.40 18.27
N GLU A 323 -12.81 2.40 17.39
CA GLU A 323 -12.62 2.06 15.97
C GLU A 323 -11.53 2.92 15.33
N LYS A 324 -11.56 4.24 15.54
CA LYS A 324 -10.57 5.16 14.99
C LYS A 324 -9.14 4.81 15.47
N PHE A 325 -8.94 4.63 16.79
CA PHE A 325 -7.63 4.26 17.33
C PHE A 325 -7.11 2.93 16.76
N LEU A 326 -7.98 1.93 16.67
CA LEU A 326 -7.59 0.61 16.17
C LEU A 326 -7.33 0.62 14.66
N SER A 327 -8.15 1.35 13.89
CA SER A 327 -7.93 1.52 12.44
C SER A 327 -6.62 2.23 12.15
N GLN A 328 -6.26 3.25 12.94
CA GLN A 328 -4.97 3.96 12.83
C GLN A 328 -3.81 3.03 13.22
N ALA A 329 -3.92 2.28 14.30
CA ALA A 329 -2.93 1.29 14.70
C ALA A 329 -2.63 0.27 13.59
N LEU A 330 -3.69 -0.24 12.94
CA LEU A 330 -3.58 -1.21 11.85
C LEU A 330 -3.04 -0.59 10.54
N ALA A 331 -3.08 0.73 10.39
CA ALA A 331 -2.42 1.40 9.26
C ALA A 331 -0.89 1.36 9.38
N HIS A 332 -0.35 1.32 10.61
CA HIS A 332 1.09 1.15 10.89
C HIS A 332 1.50 -0.33 10.95
N ASP A 333 0.69 -1.17 11.56
CA ASP A 333 0.97 -2.61 11.67
C ASP A 333 -0.31 -3.44 11.44
N PRO A 334 -0.57 -3.81 10.18
CA PRO A 334 -1.75 -4.59 9.83
C PRO A 334 -1.68 -6.06 10.27
N GLU A 335 -0.52 -6.54 10.70
CA GLU A 335 -0.28 -7.92 11.12
C GLU A 335 -0.37 -8.11 12.65
N ASP A 336 -0.58 -7.04 13.45
CA ASP A 336 -0.80 -7.15 14.90
C ASP A 336 -2.15 -7.85 15.19
N LYS A 337 -2.08 -9.16 15.40
CA LYS A 337 -3.24 -10.01 15.69
C LYS A 337 -4.08 -9.50 16.87
N THR A 338 -3.43 -8.95 17.90
CA THR A 338 -4.11 -8.45 19.10
C THR A 338 -4.95 -7.22 18.80
N THR A 339 -4.39 -6.27 18.05
CA THR A 339 -5.09 -5.07 17.60
C THR A 339 -6.22 -5.43 16.64
N LEU A 340 -5.95 -6.34 15.69
CA LEU A 340 -6.94 -6.80 14.71
C LEU A 340 -8.11 -7.52 15.38
N ALA A 341 -7.86 -8.38 16.36
CA ALA A 341 -8.92 -9.06 17.11
C ALA A 341 -9.81 -8.04 17.86
N LEU A 342 -9.20 -7.04 18.49
CA LEU A 342 -9.94 -5.98 19.18
C LEU A 342 -10.73 -5.09 18.19
N TYR A 343 -10.19 -4.87 17.00
CA TYR A 343 -10.86 -4.15 15.92
C TYR A 343 -12.10 -4.90 15.43
N VAL A 344 -12.01 -6.20 15.17
CA VAL A 344 -13.14 -7.06 14.81
C VAL A 344 -14.23 -7.02 15.88
N GLN A 345 -13.87 -7.12 17.16
CA GLN A 345 -14.82 -7.00 18.27
C GLN A 345 -15.51 -5.62 18.29
N THR A 346 -14.75 -4.56 18.02
CA THR A 346 -15.26 -3.18 17.98
C THR A 346 -16.25 -2.98 16.84
N LEU A 347 -15.93 -3.49 15.64
CA LEU A 347 -16.81 -3.45 14.47
C LEU A 347 -18.14 -4.18 14.73
N ARG A 348 -18.09 -5.34 15.40
CA ARG A 348 -19.31 -6.06 15.80
C ARG A 348 -20.20 -5.21 16.76
N ARG A 349 -19.58 -4.52 17.72
CA ARG A 349 -20.32 -3.61 18.64
C ARG A 349 -20.94 -2.42 17.92
N LEU A 350 -20.38 -2.00 16.79
CA LEU A 350 -20.89 -0.94 15.92
C LEU A 350 -21.95 -1.43 14.92
N GLY A 351 -22.22 -2.74 14.86
CA GLY A 351 -23.13 -3.32 13.87
C GLY A 351 -22.53 -3.45 12.48
N LYS A 352 -21.22 -3.17 12.30
CA LYS A 352 -20.48 -3.27 11.04
C LYS A 352 -20.10 -4.73 10.76
N THR A 353 -21.14 -5.57 10.55
CA THR A 353 -20.96 -7.04 10.49
C THR A 353 -20.19 -7.49 9.25
N ALA A 354 -20.35 -6.81 8.11
CA ALA A 354 -19.66 -7.16 6.87
C ALA A 354 -18.15 -6.91 7.00
N GLU A 355 -17.78 -5.75 7.52
CA GLU A 355 -16.39 -5.40 7.79
C GLU A 355 -15.79 -6.32 8.86
N ALA A 356 -16.51 -6.61 9.92
CA ALA A 356 -16.05 -7.53 10.95
C ALA A 356 -15.71 -8.92 10.38
N ARG A 357 -16.54 -9.47 9.48
CA ARG A 357 -16.26 -10.74 8.80
C ARG A 357 -15.03 -10.65 7.90
N LEU A 358 -14.86 -9.54 7.18
CA LEU A 358 -13.70 -9.32 6.33
C LEU A 358 -12.38 -9.34 7.12
N PHE A 359 -12.33 -8.58 8.21
CA PHE A 359 -11.14 -8.52 9.07
C PHE A 359 -10.92 -9.81 9.88
N GLU A 360 -11.98 -10.52 10.23
CA GLU A 360 -11.88 -11.85 10.85
C GLU A 360 -11.28 -12.88 9.88
N ALA A 361 -11.67 -12.84 8.59
CA ALA A 361 -11.04 -13.67 7.56
C ALA A 361 -9.56 -13.34 7.42
N TYR A 362 -9.19 -12.07 7.39
CA TYR A 362 -7.79 -11.64 7.35
C TYR A 362 -7.01 -12.09 8.58
N LEU A 363 -7.58 -11.98 9.78
CA LEU A 363 -6.96 -12.45 11.03
C LEU A 363 -6.64 -13.96 11.00
N LYS A 364 -7.50 -14.75 10.38
CA LYS A 364 -7.28 -16.21 10.24
C LYS A 364 -6.15 -16.56 9.26
N GLU A 365 -5.81 -15.65 8.35
CA GLU A 365 -4.70 -15.81 7.40
C GLU A 365 -3.33 -15.50 8.01
N LEU A 366 -3.30 -14.72 9.09
CA LEU A 366 -2.08 -14.36 9.82
C LEU A 366 -1.61 -15.48 10.75
#